data_8376cf749467c14cd81e298b3d9239c9
#
_entry.id   8376cf749467c14cd81e298b3d9239c9
#
_cell.length_a   1.000
_cell.length_b   1.000
_cell.length_c   1.000
_cell.angle_alpha   90.00
_cell.angle_beta   90.00
_cell.angle_gamma   90.00
#
_symmetry.space_group_name_H-M   'P 1'
#
loop_
_entity.id
_entity.type
_entity.pdbx_description
1 polymer ?
#
loop_
_entity_poly.entity_id
_entity_poly.type
_entity_poly.pdbx_seq_one_letter_code
_entity_poly.pdbx_strand_id
1 'polypeptide(L)'
;ADEPFFSRVPLPCAVKPHCGESFGLTASQRYRICRTKNELIAAFRHFQTLTNEDPIVQEYLPGAAYGCSVLAKDGAVYRSLCHRRVREYPVSGGPSSCCESVSREDLLAFSEALVRKTGFTGPAMFEFKCAADGSPRLLEVNPRVWGTFPLTRAAKTDFAYSWFCLAANLPLPEEVPAQHVKMAYYPADFAA
;
A
#
# COMPACT_ATOMS: atom_id res chain seq x y z
N ALA A 1 3.93 6.84 -25.43
CA ALA A 1 4.67 8.02 -24.92
C ALA A 1 5.76 8.40 -25.93
N ASP A 2 6.01 9.68 -26.06
CA ASP A 2 6.96 10.29 -26.98
C ASP A 2 8.20 10.86 -26.27
N GLU A 3 9.21 11.31 -27.04
CA GLU A 3 10.45 11.89 -26.49
C GLU A 3 10.19 13.09 -25.54
N PRO A 4 9.27 14.02 -25.83
CA PRO A 4 8.91 15.10 -24.90
C PRO A 4 8.34 14.61 -23.55
N PHE A 5 7.63 13.48 -23.53
CA PHE A 5 7.16 12.87 -22.27
C PHE A 5 8.34 12.39 -21.43
N PHE A 6 9.21 11.56 -22.00
CA PHE A 6 10.34 10.99 -21.26
C PHE A 6 11.32 12.05 -20.77
N SER A 7 11.51 13.16 -21.49
CA SER A 7 12.41 14.24 -21.08
C SER A 7 11.95 14.97 -19.83
N ARG A 8 10.64 15.02 -19.57
CA ARG A 8 10.04 15.71 -18.41
C ARG A 8 9.95 14.88 -17.15
N VAL A 9 10.09 13.55 -17.25
CA VAL A 9 10.00 12.65 -16.09
C VAL A 9 11.21 12.87 -15.17
N PRO A 10 11.00 13.20 -13.88
CA PRO A 10 12.10 13.28 -12.92
C PRO A 10 12.69 11.89 -12.64
N LEU A 11 13.98 11.86 -12.33
CA LEU A 11 14.69 10.62 -12.00
C LEU A 11 15.28 10.72 -10.57
N PRO A 12 15.35 9.62 -9.82
CA PRO A 12 14.90 8.27 -10.19
C PRO A 12 13.38 8.15 -10.21
N CYS A 13 12.85 7.27 -11.07
CA CYS A 13 11.44 6.95 -11.14
C CYS A 13 11.20 5.43 -11.10
N ALA A 14 9.97 5.05 -10.79
CA ALA A 14 9.51 3.67 -10.89
C ALA A 14 8.51 3.54 -12.05
N VAL A 15 8.66 2.50 -12.86
CA VAL A 15 7.73 2.14 -13.93
C VAL A 15 7.05 0.84 -13.56
N LYS A 16 5.73 0.79 -13.60
CA LYS A 16 4.94 -0.39 -13.20
C LYS A 16 3.67 -0.51 -14.04
N PRO A 17 3.13 -1.72 -14.31
CA PRO A 17 1.82 -1.90 -14.90
C PRO A 17 0.72 -1.45 -13.91
N HIS A 18 -0.47 -1.15 -14.40
CA HIS A 18 -1.63 -0.80 -13.57
C HIS A 18 -1.97 -1.89 -12.55
N CYS A 19 -1.95 -3.16 -12.97
CA CYS A 19 -2.18 -4.31 -12.10
C CYS A 19 -1.27 -5.47 -12.48
N GLY A 20 -0.11 -5.58 -11.82
CA GLY A 20 0.86 -6.64 -12.12
C GLY A 20 0.35 -8.05 -11.80
N GLU A 21 -0.59 -8.21 -10.88
CA GLU A 21 -1.20 -9.50 -10.52
C GLU A 21 -2.03 -10.08 -11.68
N SER A 22 -2.76 -9.25 -12.39
CA SER A 22 -3.58 -9.67 -13.54
C SER A 22 -2.76 -10.27 -14.68
N PHE A 23 -1.46 -9.96 -14.74
CA PHE A 23 -0.52 -10.48 -15.74
C PHE A 23 0.37 -11.61 -15.21
N GLY A 24 0.09 -12.16 -14.03
CA GLY A 24 0.86 -13.25 -13.43
C GLY A 24 2.28 -12.86 -13.02
N LEU A 25 2.60 -11.58 -12.89
CA LEU A 25 3.94 -11.11 -12.55
C LEU A 25 4.27 -11.41 -11.08
N THR A 26 5.46 -11.94 -10.85
CA THR A 26 6.01 -12.07 -9.50
C THR A 26 6.32 -10.69 -8.90
N ALA A 27 6.43 -10.59 -7.59
CA ALA A 27 6.69 -9.32 -6.90
C ALA A 27 7.90 -8.56 -7.48
N SER A 28 9.00 -9.27 -7.80
CA SER A 28 10.21 -8.68 -8.39
C SER A 28 10.05 -8.21 -9.85
N GLN A 29 9.00 -8.66 -10.53
CA GLN A 29 8.72 -8.31 -11.92
C GLN A 29 7.70 -7.18 -12.07
N ARG A 30 7.03 -6.78 -10.98
CA ARG A 30 5.92 -5.82 -11.01
C ARG A 30 6.33 -4.37 -11.19
N TYR A 31 7.61 -4.04 -11.04
CA TYR A 31 8.11 -2.68 -11.28
C TYR A 31 9.59 -2.68 -11.63
N ARG A 32 10.04 -1.59 -12.20
CA ARG A 32 11.46 -1.29 -12.45
C ARG A 32 11.80 0.10 -11.96
N ILE A 33 12.89 0.22 -11.20
CA ILE A 33 13.44 1.52 -10.80
C ILE A 33 14.38 1.97 -11.93
N CYS A 34 14.14 3.18 -12.45
CA CYS A 34 14.89 3.77 -13.55
C CYS A 34 15.66 4.98 -13.01
N ARG A 35 16.98 4.97 -13.20
CA ARG A 35 17.89 6.03 -12.79
C ARG A 35 18.38 6.87 -13.97
N THR A 36 18.19 6.35 -15.19
CA THR A 36 18.55 7.00 -16.44
C THR A 36 17.37 7.03 -17.41
N LYS A 37 17.40 7.95 -18.38
CA LYS A 37 16.37 8.04 -19.43
C LYS A 37 16.28 6.76 -20.26
N ASN A 38 17.42 6.15 -20.56
CA ASN A 38 17.45 4.90 -21.33
C ASN A 38 16.74 3.76 -20.58
N GLU A 39 16.99 3.64 -19.26
CA GLU A 39 16.29 2.67 -18.41
C GLU A 39 14.77 2.94 -18.38
N LEU A 40 14.37 4.21 -18.27
CA LEU A 40 12.96 4.61 -18.29
C LEU A 40 12.29 4.19 -19.60
N ILE A 41 12.87 4.53 -20.76
CA ILE A 41 12.33 4.17 -22.06
C ILE A 41 12.25 2.64 -22.23
N ALA A 42 13.29 1.92 -21.82
CA ALA A 42 13.32 0.45 -21.91
C ALA A 42 12.25 -0.19 -21.02
N ALA A 43 12.11 0.30 -19.76
CA ALA A 43 11.10 -0.20 -18.82
C ALA A 43 9.68 0.12 -19.31
N PHE A 44 9.44 1.33 -19.80
CA PHE A 44 8.14 1.74 -20.33
C PHE A 44 7.71 0.83 -21.49
N ARG A 45 8.58 0.66 -22.50
CA ARG A 45 8.29 -0.21 -23.65
C ARG A 45 8.09 -1.67 -23.25
N HIS A 46 8.86 -2.16 -22.28
CA HIS A 46 8.72 -3.51 -21.78
C HIS A 46 7.32 -3.75 -21.19
N PHE A 47 6.86 -2.89 -20.28
CA PHE A 47 5.53 -3.05 -19.67
C PHE A 47 4.41 -2.78 -20.68
N GLN A 48 4.55 -1.79 -21.55
CA GLN A 48 3.60 -1.52 -22.62
C GLN A 48 3.39 -2.73 -23.54
N THR A 49 4.48 -3.39 -23.96
CA THR A 49 4.41 -4.62 -24.79
C THR A 49 3.78 -5.78 -24.01
N LEU A 50 4.12 -5.91 -22.70
CA LEU A 50 3.65 -7.00 -21.86
C LEU A 50 2.15 -6.92 -21.57
N THR A 51 1.62 -5.72 -21.36
CA THR A 51 0.24 -5.50 -20.91
C THR A 51 -0.68 -4.95 -21.99
N ASN A 52 -0.12 -4.50 -23.11
CA ASN A 52 -0.80 -3.75 -24.17
C ASN A 52 -1.46 -2.44 -23.66
N GLU A 53 -0.93 -1.90 -22.57
CA GLU A 53 -1.37 -0.65 -21.92
C GLU A 53 -0.15 0.21 -21.57
N ASP A 54 -0.34 1.53 -21.48
CA ASP A 54 0.70 2.43 -20.99
C ASP A 54 0.94 2.18 -19.50
N PRO A 55 2.18 1.92 -19.07
CA PRO A 55 2.48 1.71 -17.66
C PRO A 55 2.43 3.03 -16.87
N ILE A 56 2.26 2.91 -15.57
CA ILE A 56 2.38 4.02 -14.63
C ILE A 56 3.87 4.36 -14.48
N VAL A 57 4.20 5.65 -14.64
CA VAL A 57 5.50 6.22 -14.29
C VAL A 57 5.33 7.08 -13.06
N GLN A 58 6.01 6.71 -11.98
CA GLN A 58 5.86 7.32 -10.67
C GLN A 58 7.23 7.74 -10.13
N GLU A 59 7.30 8.86 -9.41
CA GLU A 59 8.50 9.24 -8.67
C GLU A 59 8.95 8.10 -7.75
N TYR A 60 10.24 7.77 -7.76
CA TYR A 60 10.80 6.81 -6.81
C TYR A 60 11.16 7.50 -5.51
N LEU A 61 10.48 7.12 -4.44
CA LEU A 61 10.71 7.63 -3.09
C LEU A 61 11.46 6.58 -2.26
N PRO A 62 12.73 6.80 -1.93
CA PRO A 62 13.41 6.02 -0.90
C PRO A 62 12.79 6.38 0.46
N GLY A 63 12.69 5.40 1.36
CA GLY A 63 12.21 5.63 2.70
C GLY A 63 11.38 4.49 3.27
N ALA A 64 10.96 4.65 4.51
CA ALA A 64 10.19 3.65 5.23
C ALA A 64 8.78 3.50 4.62
N ALA A 65 8.34 2.25 4.51
CA ALA A 65 7.01 1.92 4.02
C ALA A 65 6.03 1.71 5.17
N TYR A 66 4.84 2.28 5.02
CA TYR A 66 3.75 2.20 5.97
C TYR A 66 2.45 1.78 5.28
N GLY A 67 1.55 1.17 6.05
CA GLY A 67 0.17 0.99 5.66
C GLY A 67 -0.75 1.63 6.69
N CYS A 68 -1.78 2.31 6.23
CA CYS A 68 -2.90 2.73 7.06
C CYS A 68 -4.14 1.98 6.59
N SER A 69 -4.62 1.11 7.45
CA SER A 69 -5.79 0.27 7.21
C SER A 69 -7.01 0.94 7.79
N VAL A 70 -8.12 0.93 7.06
CA VAL A 70 -9.39 1.49 7.51
C VAL A 70 -10.53 0.53 7.22
N LEU A 71 -11.56 0.56 8.06
CA LEU A 71 -12.89 0.04 7.79
C LEU A 71 -13.84 1.24 7.77
N ALA A 72 -14.48 1.47 6.63
CA ALA A 72 -15.33 2.62 6.41
C ALA A 72 -16.73 2.24 5.98
N LYS A 73 -17.72 3.12 6.22
CA LYS A 73 -19.06 3.07 5.67
C LYS A 73 -19.51 4.49 5.37
N ASP A 74 -19.98 4.71 4.13
CA ASP A 74 -20.52 5.98 3.65
C ASP A 74 -19.58 7.18 3.90
N GLY A 75 -18.29 6.97 3.69
CA GLY A 75 -17.28 8.01 3.87
C GLY A 75 -16.83 8.27 5.31
N ALA A 76 -17.33 7.51 6.28
CA ALA A 76 -16.89 7.57 7.69
C ALA A 76 -16.03 6.36 8.06
N VAL A 77 -14.92 6.57 8.78
CA VAL A 77 -14.04 5.51 9.27
C VAL A 77 -14.52 5.05 10.64
N TYR A 78 -14.63 3.74 10.82
CA TYR A 78 -15.10 3.08 12.05
C TYR A 78 -14.01 2.28 12.75
N ARG A 79 -13.00 1.81 12.02
CA ARG A 79 -11.80 1.15 12.57
C ARG A 79 -10.59 1.59 11.75
N SER A 80 -9.47 1.72 12.43
CA SER A 80 -8.20 2.04 11.77
C SER A 80 -7.03 1.33 12.45
N LEU A 81 -5.97 1.06 11.68
CA LEU A 81 -4.70 0.57 12.18
C LEU A 81 -3.59 0.98 11.23
N CYS A 82 -2.60 1.73 11.73
CA CYS A 82 -1.38 1.96 10.98
C CYS A 82 -0.32 0.91 11.33
N HIS A 83 0.47 0.54 10.34
CA HIS A 83 1.61 -0.36 10.52
C HIS A 83 2.81 0.10 9.72
N ARG A 84 4.00 -0.25 10.20
CA ARG A 84 5.27 -0.08 9.50
C ARG A 84 5.70 -1.42 8.89
N ARG A 85 6.19 -1.42 7.67
CA ARG A 85 6.89 -2.56 7.09
C ARG A 85 8.31 -2.59 7.67
N VAL A 86 8.65 -3.68 8.34
CA VAL A 86 9.97 -3.88 8.95
C VAL A 86 10.90 -4.59 7.97
N ARG A 87 10.38 -5.60 7.28
CA ARG A 87 11.05 -6.32 6.19
C ARG A 87 10.08 -6.61 5.06
N GLU A 88 10.61 -6.72 3.85
CA GLU A 88 9.89 -7.05 2.63
C GLU A 88 10.58 -8.24 1.93
N TYR A 89 9.81 -9.09 1.28
CA TYR A 89 10.37 -10.15 0.47
C TYR A 89 9.72 -10.17 -0.92
N PRO A 90 10.51 -10.11 -2.02
CA PRO A 90 11.97 -9.93 -2.06
C PRO A 90 12.42 -8.57 -1.48
N VAL A 91 13.65 -8.52 -0.98
CA VAL A 91 14.25 -7.32 -0.34
C VAL A 91 14.30 -6.12 -1.28
N SER A 92 14.34 -6.37 -2.59
CA SER A 92 14.31 -5.32 -3.63
C SER A 92 12.97 -4.55 -3.68
N GLY A 93 11.95 -5.02 -2.96
CA GLY A 93 10.59 -4.49 -2.89
C GLY A 93 9.57 -5.58 -3.18
N GLY A 94 8.75 -5.87 -2.19
CA GLY A 94 7.74 -6.91 -2.25
C GLY A 94 6.69 -6.71 -1.16
N PRO A 95 5.81 -7.69 -0.96
CA PRO A 95 4.92 -7.67 0.18
C PRO A 95 5.70 -7.69 1.49
N SER A 96 5.08 -7.18 2.55
CA SER A 96 5.68 -7.21 3.89
C SER A 96 5.87 -8.64 4.35
N SER A 97 7.10 -9.03 4.66
CA SER A 97 7.42 -10.29 5.34
C SER A 97 7.42 -10.12 6.87
N CYS A 98 7.69 -8.91 7.36
CA CYS A 98 7.55 -8.54 8.75
C CYS A 98 7.00 -7.12 8.88
N CYS A 99 6.02 -6.92 9.75
CA CYS A 99 5.41 -5.62 10.02
C CYS A 99 5.13 -5.43 11.51
N GLU A 100 4.95 -4.19 11.93
CA GLU A 100 4.56 -3.86 13.29
C GLU A 100 3.50 -2.77 13.29
N SER A 101 2.56 -2.83 14.22
CA SER A 101 1.57 -1.77 14.42
C SER A 101 2.25 -0.53 15.02
N VAL A 102 1.87 0.64 14.54
CA VAL A 102 2.42 1.93 14.97
C VAL A 102 1.30 2.97 15.07
N SER A 103 1.52 3.99 15.90
CA SER A 103 0.65 5.17 15.91
C SER A 103 1.17 6.20 14.90
N ARG A 104 0.34 6.57 13.89
CA ARG A 104 0.65 7.56 12.84
C ARG A 104 -0.62 8.31 12.50
N GLU A 105 -0.89 9.34 13.31
CA GLU A 105 -2.10 10.18 13.14
C GLU A 105 -2.14 10.92 11.81
N ASP A 106 -0.99 11.31 11.27
CA ASP A 106 -0.87 11.95 9.96
C ASP A 106 -1.34 11.04 8.82
N LEU A 107 -0.96 9.74 8.84
CA LEU A 107 -1.40 8.77 7.84
C LEU A 107 -2.90 8.48 7.98
N LEU A 108 -3.40 8.40 9.21
CA LEU A 108 -4.81 8.20 9.47
C LEU A 108 -5.63 9.39 8.94
N ALA A 109 -5.25 10.61 9.30
CA ALA A 109 -5.95 11.82 8.84
C ALA A 109 -5.99 11.92 7.31
N PHE A 110 -4.89 11.56 6.64
CA PHE A 110 -4.82 11.52 5.18
C PHE A 110 -5.78 10.48 4.59
N SER A 111 -5.80 9.27 5.17
CA SER A 111 -6.68 8.18 4.74
C SER A 111 -8.17 8.53 4.95
N GLU A 112 -8.51 9.10 6.10
CA GLU A 112 -9.87 9.58 6.42
C GLU A 112 -10.35 10.66 5.46
N ALA A 113 -9.47 11.60 5.09
CA ALA A 113 -9.80 12.64 4.12
C ALA A 113 -10.16 12.05 2.75
N LEU A 114 -9.43 11.02 2.29
CA LEU A 114 -9.72 10.32 1.04
C LEU A 114 -11.02 9.51 1.14
N VAL A 115 -11.20 8.76 2.23
CA VAL A 115 -12.43 8.00 2.51
C VAL A 115 -13.65 8.91 2.45
N ARG A 116 -13.61 10.04 3.16
CA ARG A 116 -14.70 11.03 3.19
C ARG A 116 -14.96 11.62 1.82
N LYS A 117 -13.91 12.00 1.09
CA LYS A 117 -14.04 12.63 -0.24
C LYS A 117 -14.64 11.70 -1.28
N THR A 118 -14.40 10.39 -1.16
CA THR A 118 -14.89 9.38 -2.12
C THR A 118 -16.20 8.72 -1.70
N GLY A 119 -16.69 8.95 -0.47
CA GLY A 119 -17.84 8.24 0.07
C GLY A 119 -17.59 6.73 0.23
N PHE A 120 -16.33 6.31 0.39
CA PHE A 120 -15.94 4.90 0.35
C PHE A 120 -16.62 4.06 1.45
N THR A 121 -17.03 2.84 1.08
CA THR A 121 -17.57 1.83 2.00
C THR A 121 -16.81 0.52 1.83
N GLY A 122 -16.34 -0.06 2.92
CA GLY A 122 -15.63 -1.33 2.99
C GLY A 122 -14.25 -1.24 3.67
N PRO A 123 -13.50 -2.33 3.67
CA PRO A 123 -12.12 -2.35 4.13
C PRO A 123 -11.19 -1.83 3.03
N ALA A 124 -10.20 -1.02 3.42
CA ALA A 124 -9.14 -0.58 2.53
C ALA A 124 -7.81 -0.44 3.28
N MET A 125 -6.72 -0.57 2.53
CA MET A 125 -5.37 -0.26 3.01
C MET A 125 -4.73 0.77 2.09
N PHE A 126 -4.28 1.86 2.67
CA PHE A 126 -3.55 2.94 2.03
C PHE A 126 -2.05 2.70 2.25
N GLU A 127 -1.30 2.57 1.17
CA GLU A 127 0.15 2.37 1.24
C GLU A 127 0.89 3.68 1.08
N PHE A 128 1.85 3.92 1.97
CA PHE A 128 2.65 5.15 1.99
C PHE A 128 4.14 4.84 1.99
N LYS A 129 4.90 5.73 1.38
CA LYS A 129 6.32 5.93 1.65
C LYS A 129 6.50 7.24 2.39
N CYS A 130 7.36 7.24 3.42
CA CYS A 130 7.73 8.47 4.09
C CYS A 130 9.11 8.91 3.61
N ALA A 131 9.21 10.14 3.14
CA ALA A 131 10.46 10.77 2.76
C ALA A 131 11.39 10.96 3.98
N ALA A 132 12.62 11.40 3.75
CA ALA A 132 13.60 11.62 4.83
C ALA A 132 13.15 12.66 5.87
N ASP A 133 12.33 13.63 5.47
CA ASP A 133 11.70 14.62 6.35
C ASP A 133 10.47 14.09 7.12
N GLY A 134 10.14 12.80 6.94
CA GLY A 134 8.99 12.16 7.55
C GLY A 134 7.66 12.38 6.80
N SER A 135 7.63 13.23 5.76
CA SER A 135 6.40 13.52 5.02
C SER A 135 5.88 12.29 4.28
N PRO A 136 4.58 11.94 4.43
CA PRO A 136 4.01 10.79 3.74
C PRO A 136 3.70 11.10 2.28
N ARG A 137 3.89 10.09 1.43
CA ARG A 137 3.46 10.07 0.03
C ARG A 137 2.63 8.83 -0.20
N LEU A 138 1.41 8.99 -0.67
CA LEU A 138 0.53 7.87 -1.02
C LEU A 138 1.09 7.17 -2.26
N LEU A 139 1.24 5.84 -2.17
CA LEU A 139 1.68 5.01 -3.28
C LEU A 139 0.51 4.31 -3.96
N GLU A 140 -0.40 3.76 -3.16
CA GLU A 140 -1.45 2.87 -3.63
C GLU A 140 -2.58 2.80 -2.62
N VAL A 141 -3.80 2.56 -3.10
CA VAL A 141 -4.95 2.20 -2.28
C VAL A 141 -5.41 0.81 -2.68
N ASN A 142 -5.50 -0.09 -1.71
CA ASN A 142 -6.02 -1.43 -1.87
C ASN A 142 -7.45 -1.49 -1.28
N PRO A 143 -8.53 -1.31 -2.07
CA PRO A 143 -9.92 -1.30 -1.58
C PRO A 143 -10.45 -2.73 -1.38
N ARG A 144 -9.71 -3.52 -0.64
CA ARG A 144 -9.94 -4.94 -0.36
C ARG A 144 -9.18 -5.35 0.89
N VAL A 145 -9.43 -6.56 1.38
CA VAL A 145 -8.58 -7.20 2.41
C VAL A 145 -7.15 -7.33 1.87
N TRP A 146 -6.16 -7.07 2.70
CA TRP A 146 -4.73 -6.97 2.36
C TRP A 146 -3.90 -8.03 3.07
N GLY A 147 -2.64 -8.22 2.64
CA GLY A 147 -1.76 -9.27 3.15
C GLY A 147 -1.49 -9.18 4.66
N THR A 148 -1.34 -7.99 5.22
CA THR A 148 -1.11 -7.78 6.66
C THR A 148 -2.39 -7.72 7.50
N PHE A 149 -3.54 -8.11 6.94
CA PHE A 149 -4.83 -8.11 7.65
C PHE A 149 -4.82 -8.86 9.01
N PRO A 150 -4.13 -10.00 9.18
CA PRO A 150 -4.05 -10.68 10.48
C PRO A 150 -3.46 -9.83 11.61
N LEU A 151 -2.64 -8.82 11.28
CA LEU A 151 -2.10 -7.88 12.26
C LEU A 151 -3.21 -7.12 12.99
N THR A 152 -4.33 -6.82 12.32
CA THR A 152 -5.46 -6.10 12.94
C THR A 152 -6.04 -6.88 14.12
N ARG A 153 -6.19 -8.19 13.96
CA ARG A 153 -6.67 -9.07 15.03
C ARG A 153 -5.66 -9.17 16.18
N ALA A 154 -4.38 -9.33 15.85
CA ALA A 154 -3.32 -9.37 16.86
C ALA A 154 -3.23 -8.07 17.64
N ALA A 155 -3.43 -6.93 16.99
CA ALA A 155 -3.44 -5.59 17.62
C ALA A 155 -4.76 -5.27 18.37
N LYS A 156 -5.72 -6.21 18.46
CA LYS A 156 -7.04 -6.03 19.07
C LYS A 156 -7.99 -5.06 18.36
N THR A 157 -7.69 -4.69 17.12
CA THR A 157 -8.62 -3.96 16.25
C THR A 157 -9.40 -4.95 15.41
N ASP A 158 -10.59 -5.34 15.83
CA ASP A 158 -11.38 -6.40 15.17
C ASP A 158 -12.10 -5.87 13.92
N PHE A 159 -11.37 -5.79 12.81
CA PHE A 159 -11.92 -5.37 11.53
C PHE A 159 -12.95 -6.34 10.97
N ALA A 160 -12.70 -7.64 11.10
CA ALA A 160 -13.58 -8.65 10.47
C ALA A 160 -14.99 -8.63 11.09
N TYR A 161 -15.05 -8.68 12.42
CA TYR A 161 -16.33 -8.64 13.12
C TYR A 161 -17.01 -7.27 13.02
N SER A 162 -16.24 -6.19 13.11
CA SER A 162 -16.76 -4.85 12.89
C SER A 162 -17.35 -4.67 11.49
N TRP A 163 -16.72 -5.25 10.47
CA TRP A 163 -17.25 -5.22 9.11
C TRP A 163 -18.56 -5.99 9.00
N PHE A 164 -18.64 -7.18 9.59
CA PHE A 164 -19.90 -7.92 9.68
C PHE A 164 -20.99 -7.10 10.35
N CYS A 165 -20.71 -6.47 11.50
CA CYS A 165 -21.65 -5.63 12.21
C CYS A 165 -22.16 -4.46 11.35
N LEU A 166 -21.24 -3.75 10.65
CA LEU A 166 -21.61 -2.65 9.76
C LEU A 166 -22.50 -3.12 8.59
N ALA A 167 -22.19 -4.27 8.01
CA ALA A 167 -22.97 -4.84 6.90
C ALA A 167 -24.35 -5.31 7.35
N ALA A 168 -24.46 -5.86 8.56
CA ALA A 168 -25.69 -6.37 9.14
C ALA A 168 -26.51 -5.29 9.90
N ASN A 169 -26.03 -4.04 9.94
CA ASN A 169 -26.59 -2.95 10.75
C ASN A 169 -26.73 -3.31 12.25
N LEU A 170 -25.74 -4.04 12.77
CA LEU A 170 -25.62 -4.39 14.19
C LEU A 170 -24.77 -3.35 14.92
N PRO A 171 -24.92 -3.22 16.25
CA PRO A 171 -24.01 -2.41 17.06
C PRO A 171 -22.57 -2.85 16.89
N LEU A 172 -21.66 -1.89 16.75
CA LEU A 172 -20.23 -2.18 16.70
C LEU A 172 -19.74 -2.63 18.08
N PRO A 173 -18.77 -3.56 18.14
CA PRO A 173 -18.08 -3.85 19.38
C PRO A 173 -17.36 -2.61 19.91
N GLU A 174 -17.20 -2.55 21.22
CA GLU A 174 -16.44 -1.48 21.87
C GLU A 174 -15.03 -1.38 21.27
N GLU A 175 -14.60 -0.17 20.99
CA GLU A 175 -13.25 0.06 20.51
C GLU A 175 -12.27 0.02 21.67
N VAL A 176 -11.29 -0.88 21.55
CA VAL A 176 -10.18 -0.94 22.51
C VAL A 176 -8.92 -0.35 21.86
N PRO A 177 -8.04 0.31 22.65
CA PRO A 177 -6.80 0.84 22.13
C PRO A 177 -5.98 -0.25 21.43
N ALA A 178 -5.50 0.04 20.23
CA ALA A 178 -4.68 -0.88 19.46
C ALA A 178 -3.39 -1.21 20.23
N GLN A 179 -3.09 -2.51 20.35
CA GLN A 179 -1.85 -2.97 20.98
C GLN A 179 -0.70 -2.89 20.00
N HIS A 180 0.49 -2.53 20.50
CA HIS A 180 1.72 -2.64 19.71
C HIS A 180 2.08 -4.11 19.52
N VAL A 181 2.07 -4.55 18.25
CA VAL A 181 2.32 -5.95 17.90
C VAL A 181 3.24 -6.01 16.69
N LYS A 182 4.15 -6.97 16.68
CA LYS A 182 4.99 -7.32 15.54
C LYS A 182 4.58 -8.67 14.99
N MET A 183 4.43 -8.76 13.69
CA MET A 183 4.01 -9.96 12.98
C MET A 183 4.99 -10.28 11.85
N ALA A 184 5.32 -11.56 11.70
CA ALA A 184 6.18 -12.09 10.65
C ALA A 184 5.47 -13.21 9.88
N TYR A 185 5.72 -13.30 8.59
CA TYR A 185 5.22 -14.35 7.71
C TYR A 185 6.32 -15.37 7.43
N TYR A 186 6.15 -16.59 7.91
CA TYR A 186 7.04 -17.71 7.61
C TYR A 186 6.57 -18.46 6.35
N PRO A 187 7.48 -18.94 5.48
CA PRO A 187 8.94 -18.81 5.56
C PRO A 187 9.52 -17.51 4.96
N ALA A 188 8.69 -16.62 4.38
CA ALA A 188 9.15 -15.43 3.66
C ALA A 188 10.07 -14.53 4.51
N ASP A 189 9.81 -14.42 5.82
CA ASP A 189 10.60 -13.58 6.73
C ASP A 189 12.00 -14.13 7.02
N PHE A 190 12.24 -15.43 6.82
CA PHE A 190 13.59 -16.01 6.89
C PHE A 190 14.43 -15.72 5.65
N ALA A 191 13.80 -15.38 4.54
CA ALA A 191 14.46 -15.12 3.28
C ALA A 191 14.67 -13.61 3.01
N ALA A 192 14.23 -12.73 3.95
CA ALA A 192 14.25 -11.27 3.85
C ALA A 192 15.49 -10.62 4.56
#